data_cc8acba6bf6d6eb131017b789f9f3912
#
_entry.id   cc8acba6bf6d6eb131017b789f9f3912
#
_cell.length_a   1.000
_cell.length_b   1.000
_cell.length_c   1.000
_cell.angle_alpha   90.00
_cell.angle_beta   90.00
_cell.angle_gamma   90.00
#
_symmetry.space_group_name_H-M   'P 1'
#
loop_
_entity.id
_entity.type
_entity.pdbx_description
1 polymer ?
#
loop_
_entity_poly.entity_id
_entity_poly.type
_entity_poly.pdbx_seq_one_letter_code
_entity_poly.pdbx_strand_id
1 'polypeptide(L)'
;MKIYKESLDAMLSIVRQYTQQTTDMEIERRVYDIIENVRANGDAALREYSEKFDGVKLDDFKVDQSIIDAAWDNLPEDLKHALLVAKKNITEFHSREIEQGFVDMDTPGITRGQKVTPLARVGLYVPGGTAAYPSTIMMTALPAKIAGVKDIIMVTPPQKDGINLAVLGAAKLAGVDAVYQVGGAQGVAALAYGTEQIPKVDKIVGPGNIYVATAKRQVFGQVDIDMIAGPSEIGVIADESANPVHLAADLLSQAEHDPRARAIMVTNSEKLAQLVSDEVERQLSQLPRESIARPAIENNSYIAVMDSVEDMFTVMNEVAPEHLEIQLPDPMEYMSMVENAGSVFLGRYASEPLGDYVGGTNHVLPTSGTAKFSSPLGVYDFVKRISFTQFSRERLQEVAKDITTLARTEGLEAHARAIEVRFEK
;
A
#
# COMPACT_ATOMS: atom_id res chain seq x y z
N MET A 1 -4.82 -9.58 -26.73
CA MET A 1 -3.78 -9.98 -25.74
C MET A 1 -2.89 -11.09 -26.28
N LYS A 2 -1.62 -11.22 -25.79
CA LYS A 2 -0.78 -12.39 -26.10
C LYS A 2 -1.31 -13.62 -25.36
N ILE A 3 -1.32 -14.77 -26.04
CA ILE A 3 -1.68 -16.04 -25.42
C ILE A 3 -0.44 -16.93 -25.44
N TYR A 4 0.01 -17.38 -24.28
CA TYR A 4 1.14 -18.30 -24.11
C TYR A 4 0.62 -19.71 -23.85
N LYS A 5 1.20 -20.69 -24.55
CA LYS A 5 0.95 -22.12 -24.40
C LYS A 5 2.29 -22.81 -24.21
N GLU A 6 2.89 -22.56 -23.08
CA GLU A 6 4.25 -22.99 -22.76
C GLU A 6 4.22 -24.01 -21.62
N SER A 7 5.30 -24.76 -21.47
CA SER A 7 5.47 -25.58 -20.28
C SER A 7 5.56 -24.71 -19.03
N LEU A 8 5.27 -25.30 -17.86
CA LEU A 8 5.32 -24.57 -16.57
C LEU A 8 6.67 -23.86 -16.39
N ASP A 9 7.81 -24.53 -16.62
CA ASP A 9 9.15 -23.94 -16.46
C ASP A 9 9.38 -22.76 -17.41
N ALA A 10 8.94 -22.86 -18.65
CA ALA A 10 9.05 -21.79 -19.62
C ALA A 10 8.17 -20.60 -19.22
N MET A 11 6.94 -20.86 -18.75
CA MET A 11 6.03 -19.82 -18.29
C MET A 11 6.58 -19.09 -17.05
N LEU A 12 7.12 -19.81 -16.07
CA LEU A 12 7.79 -19.20 -14.91
C LEU A 12 8.97 -18.32 -15.30
N SER A 13 9.74 -18.72 -16.33
CA SER A 13 10.84 -17.90 -16.86
C SER A 13 10.32 -16.60 -17.50
N ILE A 14 9.19 -16.67 -18.21
CA ILE A 14 8.52 -15.48 -18.78
C ILE A 14 8.06 -14.54 -17.65
N VAL A 15 7.37 -15.07 -16.64
CA VAL A 15 6.89 -14.28 -15.49
C VAL A 15 8.04 -13.52 -14.83
N ARG A 16 9.17 -14.18 -14.57
CA ARG A 16 10.36 -13.58 -13.96
C ARG A 16 10.96 -12.43 -14.76
N GLN A 17 10.84 -12.46 -16.09
CA GLN A 17 11.27 -11.35 -16.93
C GLN A 17 10.37 -10.12 -16.80
N TYR A 18 9.05 -10.35 -16.66
CA TYR A 18 8.08 -9.25 -16.49
C TYR A 18 8.16 -8.58 -15.11
N THR A 19 8.66 -9.27 -14.08
CA THR A 19 8.75 -8.73 -12.70
C THR A 19 10.05 -7.97 -12.42
N GLN A 20 11.02 -7.97 -13.34
CA GLN A 20 12.26 -7.21 -13.16
C GLN A 20 12.00 -5.69 -13.17
N GLN A 21 12.23 -5.07 -12.01
CA GLN A 21 12.17 -3.61 -11.90
C GLN A 21 13.45 -2.97 -12.45
N THR A 22 13.30 -2.02 -13.36
CA THR A 22 14.42 -1.20 -13.83
C THR A 22 14.44 0.12 -13.08
N THR A 23 15.58 0.46 -12.49
CA THR A 23 15.78 1.74 -11.81
C THR A 23 16.15 2.80 -12.84
N ASP A 24 15.38 3.88 -12.92
CA ASP A 24 15.73 5.04 -13.72
C ASP A 24 16.63 5.98 -12.91
N MET A 25 17.92 5.97 -13.23
CA MET A 25 18.94 6.76 -12.52
C MET A 25 18.76 8.28 -12.67
N GLU A 26 18.09 8.73 -13.74
CA GLU A 26 17.80 10.16 -13.93
C GLU A 26 16.70 10.60 -12.98
N ILE A 27 15.64 9.81 -12.82
CA ILE A 27 14.58 10.07 -11.83
C ILE A 27 15.17 10.02 -10.42
N GLU A 28 16.01 9.03 -10.10
CA GLU A 28 16.68 8.94 -8.80
C GLU A 28 17.39 10.24 -8.44
N ARG A 29 18.22 10.73 -9.35
CA ARG A 29 19.00 11.95 -9.12
C ARG A 29 18.10 13.18 -8.97
N ARG A 30 17.09 13.34 -9.82
CA ARG A 30 16.14 14.46 -9.74
C ARG A 30 15.41 14.47 -8.40
N VAL A 31 14.97 13.30 -7.94
CA VAL A 31 14.26 13.17 -6.66
C VAL A 31 15.21 13.48 -5.50
N TYR A 32 16.43 12.99 -5.54
CA TYR A 32 17.45 13.32 -4.55
C TYR A 32 17.69 14.83 -4.44
N ASP A 33 17.85 15.52 -5.57
CA ASP A 33 18.05 16.97 -5.60
C ASP A 33 16.85 17.73 -5.01
N ILE A 34 15.62 17.26 -5.28
CA ILE A 34 14.39 17.83 -4.69
C ILE A 34 14.38 17.65 -3.17
N ILE A 35 14.68 16.45 -2.68
CA ILE A 35 14.70 16.14 -1.25
C ILE A 35 15.73 17.02 -0.53
N GLU A 36 16.94 17.12 -1.06
CA GLU A 36 18.00 17.93 -0.45
C GLU A 36 17.65 19.43 -0.46
N ASN A 37 17.00 19.92 -1.52
CA ASN A 37 16.52 21.31 -1.56
C ASN A 37 15.45 21.58 -0.48
N VAL A 38 14.48 20.68 -0.29
CA VAL A 38 13.46 20.82 0.76
C VAL A 38 14.10 20.76 2.15
N ARG A 39 15.07 19.88 2.39
CA ARG A 39 15.80 19.81 3.66
C ARG A 39 16.55 21.10 4.00
N ALA A 40 17.14 21.72 2.98
CA ALA A 40 17.95 22.93 3.15
C ALA A 40 17.12 24.21 3.28
N ASN A 41 15.99 24.30 2.54
CA ASN A 41 15.27 25.55 2.31
C ASN A 41 13.79 25.51 2.74
N GLY A 42 13.30 24.39 3.30
CA GLY A 42 11.97 24.27 3.90
C GLY A 42 10.84 24.77 3.00
N ASP A 43 9.98 25.62 3.54
CA ASP A 43 8.83 26.19 2.83
C ASP A 43 9.20 26.97 1.57
N ALA A 44 10.39 27.57 1.52
CA ALA A 44 10.83 28.29 0.31
C ALA A 44 11.00 27.36 -0.89
N ALA A 45 11.57 26.17 -0.66
CA ALA A 45 11.66 25.13 -1.70
C ALA A 45 10.27 24.62 -2.13
N LEU A 46 9.34 24.47 -1.19
CA LEU A 46 7.97 24.03 -1.50
C LEU A 46 7.25 25.05 -2.38
N ARG A 47 7.41 26.37 -2.12
CA ARG A 47 6.82 27.43 -2.97
C ARG A 47 7.40 27.40 -4.37
N GLU A 48 8.72 27.24 -4.51
CA GLU A 48 9.39 27.12 -5.79
C GLU A 48 8.82 25.93 -6.60
N TYR A 49 8.70 24.77 -5.97
CA TYR A 49 8.22 23.55 -6.66
C TYR A 49 6.73 23.60 -6.98
N SER A 50 5.90 24.18 -6.10
CA SER A 50 4.46 24.37 -6.39
C SER A 50 4.26 25.30 -7.58
N GLU A 51 5.02 26.39 -7.70
CA GLU A 51 4.95 27.24 -8.88
C GLU A 51 5.46 26.54 -10.13
N LYS A 52 6.58 25.79 -10.03
CA LYS A 52 7.24 25.13 -11.16
C LYS A 52 6.47 23.94 -11.69
N PHE A 53 5.92 23.07 -10.82
CA PHE A 53 5.33 21.80 -11.22
C PHE A 53 3.80 21.85 -11.28
N ASP A 54 3.17 22.60 -10.38
CA ASP A 54 1.72 22.65 -10.27
C ASP A 54 1.15 23.95 -10.88
N GLY A 55 2.01 24.96 -11.13
CA GLY A 55 1.61 26.27 -11.67
C GLY A 55 0.75 27.09 -10.71
N VAL A 56 0.91 26.86 -9.41
CA VAL A 56 0.16 27.51 -8.33
C VAL A 56 1.13 28.18 -7.36
N LYS A 57 0.86 29.45 -7.05
CA LYS A 57 1.59 30.20 -6.00
C LYS A 57 0.84 30.11 -4.69
N LEU A 58 1.50 29.62 -3.67
CA LEU A 58 0.94 29.47 -2.32
C LEU A 58 1.85 30.14 -1.29
N ASP A 59 1.26 30.95 -0.42
CA ASP A 59 1.91 31.46 0.77
C ASP A 59 1.70 30.50 1.96
N ASP A 60 0.46 30.04 2.13
CA ASP A 60 0.07 29.04 3.11
C ASP A 60 -0.24 27.70 2.42
N PHE A 61 0.40 26.63 2.90
CA PHE A 61 0.13 25.28 2.39
C PHE A 61 -1.06 24.64 3.08
N LYS A 62 -1.38 25.03 4.31
CA LYS A 62 -2.48 24.46 5.09
C LYS A 62 -3.83 24.92 4.57
N VAL A 63 -4.72 23.96 4.30
CA VAL A 63 -6.11 24.24 3.95
C VAL A 63 -6.87 24.65 5.21
N ASP A 64 -7.65 25.73 5.11
CA ASP A 64 -8.49 26.20 6.21
C ASP A 64 -9.50 25.11 6.62
N GLN A 65 -9.66 24.91 7.92
CA GLN A 65 -10.60 23.91 8.44
C GLN A 65 -12.05 24.20 8.00
N SER A 66 -12.40 25.47 7.88
CA SER A 66 -13.74 25.87 7.38
C SER A 66 -14.01 25.41 5.94
N ILE A 67 -12.99 25.34 5.09
CA ILE A 67 -13.10 24.83 3.72
C ILE A 67 -13.33 23.32 3.74
N ILE A 68 -12.61 22.59 4.59
CA ILE A 68 -12.76 21.15 4.76
C ILE A 68 -14.16 20.81 5.31
N ASP A 69 -14.61 21.57 6.29
CA ASP A 69 -15.94 21.40 6.90
C ASP A 69 -17.06 21.66 5.87
N ALA A 70 -16.98 22.77 5.15
CA ALA A 70 -17.92 23.11 4.10
C ALA A 70 -17.94 22.11 2.93
N ALA A 71 -16.77 21.49 2.62
CA ALA A 71 -16.69 20.52 1.55
C ALA A 71 -17.61 19.32 1.78
N TRP A 72 -17.66 18.76 2.99
CA TRP A 72 -18.58 17.67 3.31
C TRP A 72 -20.04 18.07 3.14
N ASP A 73 -20.43 19.23 3.62
CA ASP A 73 -21.80 19.70 3.55
C ASP A 73 -22.28 19.90 2.11
N ASN A 74 -21.39 20.29 1.22
CA ASN A 74 -21.68 20.56 -0.19
C ASN A 74 -21.52 19.34 -1.13
N LEU A 75 -21.17 18.15 -0.62
CA LEU A 75 -21.13 16.95 -1.46
C LEU A 75 -22.54 16.53 -1.91
N PRO A 76 -22.68 15.95 -3.12
CA PRO A 76 -23.91 15.28 -3.52
C PRO A 76 -24.33 14.19 -2.53
N GLU A 77 -25.63 14.03 -2.30
CA GLU A 77 -26.14 13.08 -1.29
C GLU A 77 -25.83 11.61 -1.64
N ASP A 78 -25.82 11.24 -2.91
CA ASP A 78 -25.43 9.93 -3.39
C ASP A 78 -23.95 9.62 -3.10
N LEU A 79 -23.05 10.60 -3.27
CA LEU A 79 -21.65 10.46 -2.93
C LEU A 79 -21.43 10.38 -1.41
N LYS A 80 -22.13 11.19 -0.62
CA LYS A 80 -22.10 11.07 0.85
C LYS A 80 -22.52 9.67 1.30
N HIS A 81 -23.62 9.16 0.71
CA HIS A 81 -24.10 7.82 1.02
C HIS A 81 -23.03 6.75 0.68
N ALA A 82 -22.43 6.80 -0.51
CA ALA A 82 -21.39 5.87 -0.93
C ALA A 82 -20.16 5.90 0.00
N LEU A 83 -19.70 7.10 0.38
CA LEU A 83 -18.60 7.26 1.32
C LEU A 83 -18.91 6.73 2.73
N LEU A 84 -20.16 6.89 3.20
CA LEU A 84 -20.59 6.33 4.48
C LEU A 84 -20.64 4.80 4.46
N VAL A 85 -21.09 4.19 3.36
CA VAL A 85 -21.06 2.73 3.17
C VAL A 85 -19.62 2.24 3.18
N ALA A 86 -18.73 2.87 2.41
CA ALA A 86 -17.30 2.56 2.39
C ALA A 86 -16.69 2.65 3.79
N LYS A 87 -16.89 3.78 4.50
CA LYS A 87 -16.43 3.98 5.88
C LYS A 87 -16.83 2.85 6.79
N LYS A 88 -18.13 2.49 6.77
CA LYS A 88 -18.66 1.42 7.61
C LYS A 88 -17.91 0.12 7.37
N ASN A 89 -17.85 -0.33 6.11
CA ASN A 89 -17.28 -1.62 5.75
C ASN A 89 -15.76 -1.67 6.03
N ILE A 90 -15.01 -0.61 5.69
CA ILE A 90 -13.58 -0.50 5.99
C ILE A 90 -13.34 -0.53 7.50
N THR A 91 -14.15 0.20 8.28
CA THR A 91 -14.02 0.22 9.73
C THR A 91 -14.34 -1.15 10.34
N GLU A 92 -15.39 -1.83 9.88
CA GLU A 92 -15.76 -3.17 10.36
C GLU A 92 -14.65 -4.21 10.08
N PHE A 93 -14.05 -4.17 8.89
CA PHE A 93 -12.96 -5.07 8.52
C PHE A 93 -11.70 -4.79 9.35
N HIS A 94 -11.20 -3.57 9.30
CA HIS A 94 -9.93 -3.20 9.94
C HIS A 94 -9.98 -3.20 11.48
N SER A 95 -11.17 -3.08 12.09
CA SER A 95 -11.31 -3.23 13.54
C SER A 95 -10.95 -4.64 14.04
N ARG A 96 -10.93 -5.65 13.16
CA ARG A 96 -10.53 -7.02 13.48
C ARG A 96 -9.01 -7.22 13.47
N GLU A 97 -8.26 -6.26 12.91
CA GLU A 97 -6.79 -6.27 12.83
C GLU A 97 -6.14 -5.65 14.08
N ILE A 98 -6.93 -5.19 15.06
CA ILE A 98 -6.37 -4.58 16.28
C ILE A 98 -5.56 -5.61 17.04
N GLU A 99 -4.26 -5.36 17.17
CA GLU A 99 -3.34 -6.21 17.90
C GLU A 99 -3.36 -5.87 19.39
N GLN A 100 -3.27 -6.92 20.20
CA GLN A 100 -3.09 -6.79 21.64
C GLN A 100 -1.66 -7.19 22.02
N GLY A 101 -1.09 -6.46 22.98
CA GLY A 101 0.13 -6.88 23.64
C GLY A 101 -0.13 -8.08 24.57
N PHE A 102 0.94 -8.64 25.11
CA PHE A 102 0.82 -9.72 26.11
C PHE A 102 1.79 -9.50 27.27
N VAL A 103 1.48 -10.12 28.39
CA VAL A 103 2.34 -10.22 29.54
C VAL A 103 2.45 -11.71 29.94
N ASP A 104 3.67 -12.21 29.98
CA ASP A 104 4.02 -13.57 30.45
C ASP A 104 4.62 -13.48 31.87
N MET A 105 4.03 -14.20 32.79
CA MET A 105 4.44 -14.32 34.20
C MET A 105 4.51 -15.79 34.63
N ASP A 106 4.59 -16.74 33.71
CA ASP A 106 4.53 -18.17 33.96
C ASP A 106 5.72 -18.66 34.79
N THR A 107 6.85 -17.96 34.71
CA THR A 107 8.04 -18.27 35.54
C THR A 107 8.10 -17.31 36.72
N PRO A 108 8.00 -17.80 37.98
CA PRO A 108 8.10 -16.96 39.17
C PRO A 108 9.36 -16.08 39.17
N GLY A 109 9.19 -14.79 39.42
CA GLY A 109 10.29 -13.82 39.43
C GLY A 109 10.73 -13.32 38.05
N ILE A 110 10.05 -13.72 36.98
CA ILE A 110 10.22 -13.20 35.62
C ILE A 110 8.90 -12.62 35.14
N THR A 111 8.90 -11.39 34.66
CA THR A 111 7.81 -10.79 33.91
C THR A 111 8.37 -10.31 32.61
N ARG A 112 7.78 -10.73 31.50
CA ARG A 112 8.16 -10.29 30.14
C ARG A 112 6.92 -10.12 29.26
N GLY A 113 7.03 -9.30 28.26
CA GLY A 113 5.88 -9.08 27.39
C GLY A 113 6.15 -8.15 26.25
N GLN A 114 5.09 -7.83 25.57
CA GLN A 114 5.09 -6.91 24.44
C GLN A 114 3.95 -5.89 24.58
N LYS A 115 4.29 -4.62 24.50
CA LYS A 115 3.33 -3.52 24.47
C LYS A 115 3.15 -3.03 23.04
N VAL A 116 1.91 -2.99 22.55
CA VAL A 116 1.54 -2.37 21.28
C VAL A 116 1.25 -0.90 21.52
N THR A 117 1.80 -0.03 20.68
CA THR A 117 1.67 1.43 20.81
C THR A 117 1.49 2.04 19.41
N PRO A 118 0.49 2.91 19.21
CA PRO A 118 0.33 3.60 17.93
C PRO A 118 1.51 4.53 17.61
N LEU A 119 1.71 4.81 16.33
CA LEU A 119 2.57 5.90 15.87
C LEU A 119 1.99 7.22 16.36
N ALA A 120 2.84 8.24 16.56
CA ALA A 120 2.38 9.53 17.06
C ALA A 120 1.73 10.37 15.95
N ARG A 121 2.36 10.43 14.78
CA ARG A 121 1.89 11.20 13.62
C ARG A 121 2.13 10.45 12.32
N VAL A 122 1.15 10.45 11.41
CA VAL A 122 1.24 9.83 10.08
C VAL A 122 0.91 10.84 9.00
N GLY A 123 1.63 10.73 7.87
CA GLY A 123 1.39 11.51 6.67
C GLY A 123 0.71 10.66 5.59
N LEU A 124 -0.44 11.13 5.10
CA LEU A 124 -1.12 10.54 3.96
C LEU A 124 -0.70 11.29 2.70
N TYR A 125 -0.17 10.60 1.72
CA TYR A 125 0.03 11.14 0.39
C TYR A 125 -1.18 10.80 -0.48
N VAL A 126 -1.91 11.81 -0.94
CA VAL A 126 -3.06 11.64 -1.83
C VAL A 126 -2.74 12.24 -3.18
N PRO A 127 -2.73 11.45 -4.26
CA PRO A 127 -2.44 11.96 -5.58
C PRO A 127 -3.43 13.05 -6.01
N GLY A 128 -2.92 14.03 -6.73
CA GLY A 128 -3.74 14.99 -7.49
C GLY A 128 -3.71 14.64 -8.98
N GLY A 129 -4.43 15.39 -9.79
CA GLY A 129 -4.45 15.26 -11.26
C GLY A 129 -5.85 15.10 -11.82
N THR A 130 -5.98 14.31 -12.89
CA THR A 130 -7.26 14.15 -13.61
C THR A 130 -8.30 13.30 -12.85
N ALA A 131 -7.88 12.50 -11.88
CA ALA A 131 -8.76 11.72 -11.04
C ALA A 131 -8.66 12.17 -9.58
N ALA A 132 -9.80 12.26 -8.89
CA ALA A 132 -9.89 12.44 -7.46
C ALA A 132 -9.94 11.06 -6.80
N TYR A 133 -9.22 10.87 -5.70
CA TYR A 133 -9.14 9.58 -4.99
C TYR A 133 -9.67 9.68 -3.54
N PRO A 134 -10.97 9.95 -3.34
CA PRO A 134 -11.55 9.98 -2.00
C PRO A 134 -11.47 8.61 -1.30
N SER A 135 -11.48 7.51 -2.06
CA SER A 135 -11.32 6.14 -1.56
C SER A 135 -9.95 5.94 -0.88
N THR A 136 -8.86 6.41 -1.49
CA THR A 136 -7.51 6.31 -0.91
C THR A 136 -7.42 6.98 0.46
N ILE A 137 -8.13 8.09 0.67
CA ILE A 137 -8.16 8.76 1.97
C ILE A 137 -8.83 7.86 3.01
N MET A 138 -9.95 7.23 2.65
CA MET A 138 -10.64 6.29 3.52
C MET A 138 -9.77 5.09 3.88
N MET A 139 -9.10 4.50 2.86
CA MET A 139 -8.25 3.31 3.00
C MET A 139 -6.97 3.56 3.80
N THR A 140 -6.48 4.80 3.85
CA THR A 140 -5.26 5.16 4.60
C THR A 140 -5.57 5.74 5.99
N ALA A 141 -6.56 6.63 6.09
CA ALA A 141 -6.87 7.31 7.34
C ALA A 141 -7.64 6.43 8.34
N LEU A 142 -8.58 5.59 7.89
CA LEU A 142 -9.39 4.80 8.81
C LEU A 142 -8.57 3.74 9.56
N PRO A 143 -7.69 2.94 8.93
CA PRO A 143 -6.80 2.04 9.66
C PRO A 143 -5.89 2.78 10.66
N ALA A 144 -5.37 3.96 10.28
CA ALA A 144 -4.59 4.80 11.18
C ALA A 144 -5.38 5.26 12.41
N LYS A 145 -6.64 5.69 12.23
CA LYS A 145 -7.53 6.06 13.35
C LYS A 145 -7.86 4.86 14.24
N ILE A 146 -8.13 3.70 13.66
CA ILE A 146 -8.41 2.46 14.39
C ILE A 146 -7.18 2.03 15.21
N ALA A 147 -5.97 2.19 14.67
CA ALA A 147 -4.73 1.94 15.38
C ALA A 147 -4.51 2.89 16.58
N GLY A 148 -5.22 4.01 16.63
CA GLY A 148 -5.11 5.02 17.69
C GLY A 148 -4.10 6.13 17.39
N VAL A 149 -3.71 6.33 16.13
CA VAL A 149 -2.88 7.49 15.71
C VAL A 149 -3.64 8.77 16.00
N LYS A 150 -2.96 9.70 16.69
CA LYS A 150 -3.60 10.92 17.19
C LYS A 150 -3.54 12.07 16.20
N ASP A 151 -2.54 12.08 15.34
CA ASP A 151 -2.28 13.17 14.41
C ASP A 151 -2.07 12.60 12.99
N ILE A 152 -3.08 12.75 12.16
CA ILE A 152 -3.10 12.28 10.78
C ILE A 152 -3.14 13.50 9.86
N ILE A 153 -2.05 13.76 9.16
CA ILE A 153 -1.96 14.86 8.21
C ILE A 153 -1.97 14.33 6.79
N MET A 154 -2.54 15.10 5.88
CA MET A 154 -2.63 14.76 4.48
C MET A 154 -1.91 15.80 3.63
N VAL A 155 -1.16 15.34 2.63
CA VAL A 155 -0.61 16.17 1.57
C VAL A 155 -1.24 15.79 0.23
N THR A 156 -1.56 16.79 -0.59
CA THR A 156 -2.09 16.59 -1.94
C THR A 156 -1.64 17.76 -2.83
N PRO A 157 -1.33 17.55 -4.11
CA PRO A 157 -0.91 18.62 -5.00
C PRO A 157 -1.95 19.75 -5.06
N PRO A 158 -1.50 21.01 -5.06
CA PRO A 158 -2.40 22.14 -5.26
C PRO A 158 -3.01 22.12 -6.66
N GLN A 159 -4.21 22.63 -6.80
CA GLN A 159 -4.92 22.76 -8.06
C GLN A 159 -5.37 24.21 -8.26
N LYS A 160 -5.39 24.67 -9.52
CA LYS A 160 -5.75 26.07 -9.86
C LYS A 160 -7.15 26.45 -9.39
N ASP A 161 -8.08 25.50 -9.44
CA ASP A 161 -9.47 25.70 -9.07
C ASP A 161 -9.77 25.25 -7.62
N GLY A 162 -8.72 25.01 -6.82
CA GLY A 162 -8.83 24.47 -5.47
C GLY A 162 -8.90 22.94 -5.43
N ILE A 163 -8.73 22.36 -4.25
CA ILE A 163 -8.80 20.90 -4.05
C ILE A 163 -10.22 20.41 -4.29
N ASN A 164 -10.35 19.27 -4.96
CA ASN A 164 -11.64 18.63 -5.24
C ASN A 164 -12.46 18.43 -3.95
N LEU A 165 -13.74 18.81 -3.99
CA LEU A 165 -14.66 18.70 -2.84
C LEU A 165 -14.79 17.27 -2.31
N ALA A 166 -14.77 16.25 -3.19
CA ALA A 166 -14.84 14.86 -2.77
C ALA A 166 -13.60 14.43 -1.94
N VAL A 167 -12.43 14.95 -2.29
CA VAL A 167 -11.17 14.71 -1.54
C VAL A 167 -11.26 15.34 -0.15
N LEU A 168 -11.67 16.62 -0.05
CA LEU A 168 -11.80 17.30 1.23
C LEU A 168 -12.94 16.70 2.10
N GLY A 169 -14.07 16.35 1.49
CA GLY A 169 -15.17 15.69 2.18
C GLY A 169 -14.79 14.32 2.74
N ALA A 170 -14.04 13.53 1.97
CA ALA A 170 -13.50 12.25 2.45
C ALA A 170 -12.50 12.44 3.59
N ALA A 171 -11.61 13.44 3.50
CA ALA A 171 -10.68 13.79 4.58
C ALA A 171 -11.43 14.14 5.88
N LYS A 172 -12.50 14.96 5.80
CA LYS A 172 -13.38 15.26 6.93
C LYS A 172 -14.01 14.00 7.50
N LEU A 173 -14.62 13.18 6.62
CA LEU A 173 -15.30 11.96 7.03
C LEU A 173 -14.38 10.94 7.68
N ALA A 174 -13.14 10.77 7.17
CA ALA A 174 -12.15 9.85 7.69
C ALA A 174 -11.44 10.38 8.95
N GLY A 175 -11.63 11.66 9.29
CA GLY A 175 -11.05 12.28 10.48
C GLY A 175 -9.57 12.65 10.31
N VAL A 176 -9.17 13.13 9.13
CA VAL A 176 -7.86 13.75 8.89
C VAL A 176 -7.77 15.06 9.67
N ASP A 177 -6.66 15.26 10.39
CA ASP A 177 -6.51 16.39 11.32
C ASP A 177 -6.01 17.67 10.62
N ALA A 178 -5.27 17.54 9.51
CA ALA A 178 -4.85 18.68 8.69
C ALA A 178 -4.59 18.27 7.24
N VAL A 179 -4.87 19.17 6.30
CA VAL A 179 -4.63 19.00 4.86
C VAL A 179 -3.67 20.08 4.40
N TYR A 180 -2.62 19.68 3.65
CA TYR A 180 -1.63 20.58 3.09
C TYR A 180 -1.57 20.46 1.57
N GLN A 181 -1.51 21.59 0.87
CA GLN A 181 -1.45 21.67 -0.58
C GLN A 181 0.00 21.58 -1.07
N VAL A 182 0.54 20.38 -1.02
CA VAL A 182 1.88 20.08 -1.56
C VAL A 182 1.88 18.66 -2.12
N GLY A 183 2.41 18.48 -3.32
CA GLY A 183 2.47 17.18 -3.99
C GLY A 183 3.89 16.74 -4.31
N GLY A 184 4.04 15.71 -5.16
CA GLY A 184 5.31 15.26 -5.69
C GLY A 184 6.34 14.79 -4.65
N ALA A 185 7.60 14.68 -5.08
CA ALA A 185 8.71 14.32 -4.23
C ALA A 185 8.95 15.34 -3.10
N GLN A 186 8.66 16.63 -3.35
CA GLN A 186 8.78 17.68 -2.35
C GLN A 186 7.76 17.53 -1.22
N GLY A 187 6.55 17.03 -1.50
CA GLY A 187 5.55 16.70 -0.48
C GLY A 187 6.02 15.56 0.43
N VAL A 188 6.60 14.50 -0.16
CA VAL A 188 7.21 13.39 0.58
C VAL A 188 8.37 13.89 1.44
N ALA A 189 9.24 14.74 0.91
CA ALA A 189 10.35 15.32 1.67
C ALA A 189 9.86 16.18 2.83
N ALA A 190 8.80 17.00 2.63
CA ALA A 190 8.21 17.81 3.68
C ALA A 190 7.65 16.94 4.82
N LEU A 191 6.96 15.83 4.51
CA LEU A 191 6.49 14.89 5.53
C LEU A 191 7.64 14.20 6.27
N ALA A 192 8.73 13.86 5.56
CA ALA A 192 9.85 13.12 6.14
C ALA A 192 10.73 13.97 7.06
N TYR A 193 10.97 15.23 6.72
CA TYR A 193 11.90 16.10 7.44
C TYR A 193 11.21 17.20 8.26
N GLY A 194 9.99 17.55 7.90
CA GLY A 194 9.30 18.73 8.39
C GLY A 194 9.76 19.99 7.69
N THR A 195 8.92 21.02 7.70
CA THR A 195 9.21 22.39 7.27
C THR A 195 8.63 23.37 8.30
N GLU A 196 8.64 24.67 8.02
CA GLU A 196 8.08 25.66 8.93
C GLU A 196 6.57 25.47 9.13
N GLN A 197 5.84 25.06 8.08
CA GLN A 197 4.39 24.86 8.14
C GLN A 197 3.97 23.39 8.23
N ILE A 198 4.74 22.45 7.67
CA ILE A 198 4.37 21.02 7.61
C ILE A 198 5.15 20.25 8.67
N PRO A 199 4.49 19.67 9.66
CA PRO A 199 5.17 18.91 10.69
C PRO A 199 5.71 17.57 10.16
N LYS A 200 6.88 17.17 10.67
CA LYS A 200 7.45 15.83 10.40
C LYS A 200 6.52 14.72 10.89
N VAL A 201 6.48 13.60 10.15
CA VAL A 201 5.71 12.41 10.49
C VAL A 201 6.59 11.20 10.81
N ASP A 202 6.00 10.17 11.41
CA ASP A 202 6.68 8.90 11.71
C ASP A 202 6.55 7.89 10.56
N LYS A 203 5.47 7.98 9.77
CA LYS A 203 5.22 7.12 8.61
C LYS A 203 4.50 7.89 7.50
N ILE A 204 4.87 7.60 6.24
CA ILE A 204 4.20 8.12 5.04
C ILE A 204 3.50 6.97 4.35
N VAL A 205 2.19 7.11 4.11
CA VAL A 205 1.37 6.12 3.42
C VAL A 205 0.62 6.73 2.24
N GLY A 206 0.26 5.89 1.29
CA GLY A 206 -0.50 6.27 0.11
C GLY A 206 0.27 6.14 -1.20
N PRO A 207 -0.47 5.91 -2.31
CA PRO A 207 0.09 5.72 -3.64
C PRO A 207 0.55 7.04 -4.25
N GLY A 208 1.40 6.96 -5.26
CA GLY A 208 1.85 8.12 -6.02
C GLY A 208 2.57 7.71 -7.30
N ASN A 209 2.89 8.69 -8.14
CA ASN A 209 3.64 8.45 -9.35
C ASN A 209 5.10 8.04 -9.06
N ILE A 210 5.87 7.76 -10.12
CA ILE A 210 7.27 7.31 -10.01
C ILE A 210 8.15 8.23 -9.16
N TYR A 211 7.92 9.56 -9.18
CA TYR A 211 8.68 10.52 -8.36
C TYR A 211 8.34 10.37 -6.88
N VAL A 212 7.08 10.14 -6.55
CA VAL A 212 6.61 9.91 -5.17
C VAL A 212 7.12 8.57 -4.64
N ALA A 213 7.01 7.51 -5.44
CA ALA A 213 7.53 6.18 -5.09
C ALA A 213 9.05 6.20 -4.85
N THR A 214 9.79 6.90 -5.74
CA THR A 214 11.23 7.10 -5.59
C THR A 214 11.56 7.91 -4.34
N ALA A 215 10.81 8.99 -4.06
CA ALA A 215 11.01 9.81 -2.88
C ALA A 215 10.75 9.01 -1.59
N LYS A 216 9.67 8.24 -1.52
CA LYS A 216 9.38 7.34 -0.38
C LYS A 216 10.55 6.38 -0.13
N ARG A 217 11.10 5.77 -1.18
CA ARG A 217 12.27 4.88 -1.06
C ARG A 217 13.50 5.60 -0.52
N GLN A 218 13.77 6.83 -0.99
CA GLN A 218 14.96 7.59 -0.58
C GLN A 218 14.87 8.14 0.84
N VAL A 219 13.66 8.40 1.35
CA VAL A 219 13.47 8.88 2.73
C VAL A 219 13.27 7.75 3.74
N PHE A 220 13.13 6.50 3.28
CA PHE A 220 13.02 5.35 4.16
C PHE A 220 14.23 5.23 5.09
N GLY A 221 13.96 5.02 6.39
CA GLY A 221 14.99 5.06 7.42
C GLY A 221 15.02 6.40 8.19
N GLN A 222 14.70 7.51 7.53
CA GLN A 222 14.41 8.80 8.19
C GLN A 222 12.96 8.87 8.67
N VAL A 223 12.07 8.29 7.91
CA VAL A 223 10.65 8.08 8.15
C VAL A 223 10.30 6.68 7.66
N ASP A 224 9.31 6.04 8.24
CA ASP A 224 8.78 4.77 7.72
C ASP A 224 7.83 5.01 6.54
N ILE A 225 7.63 3.99 5.70
CA ILE A 225 6.70 4.03 4.57
C ILE A 225 5.81 2.78 4.58
N ASP A 226 4.66 2.82 3.89
CA ASP A 226 3.82 1.64 3.66
C ASP A 226 4.51 0.67 2.69
N MET A 227 4.68 1.10 1.44
CA MET A 227 5.29 0.31 0.37
C MET A 227 5.83 1.22 -0.75
N ILE A 228 6.56 0.60 -1.67
CA ILE A 228 6.97 1.24 -2.93
C ILE A 228 6.01 0.74 -3.99
N ALA A 229 4.99 1.56 -4.32
CA ALA A 229 4.00 1.20 -5.32
C ALA A 229 4.57 1.20 -6.73
N GLY A 230 4.32 0.14 -7.46
CA GLY A 230 4.50 0.04 -8.90
C GLY A 230 3.20 0.32 -9.66
N PRO A 231 3.14 0.02 -10.97
CA PRO A 231 1.91 0.05 -11.74
C PRO A 231 0.89 -0.95 -11.21
N SER A 232 -0.40 -0.64 -11.37
CA SER A 232 -1.49 -1.53 -10.94
C SER A 232 -1.49 -2.86 -11.67
N GLU A 233 -1.88 -3.93 -10.97
CA GLU A 233 -1.82 -5.30 -11.46
C GLU A 233 -3.07 -6.08 -11.10
N ILE A 234 -3.60 -6.84 -12.06
CA ILE A 234 -4.61 -7.87 -11.80
C ILE A 234 -4.15 -9.21 -12.33
N GLY A 235 -4.29 -10.24 -11.49
CA GLY A 235 -4.16 -11.64 -11.86
C GLY A 235 -5.53 -12.31 -11.78
N VAL A 236 -5.89 -13.09 -12.80
CA VAL A 236 -7.15 -13.85 -12.84
C VAL A 236 -6.87 -15.31 -13.07
N ILE A 237 -7.37 -16.17 -12.20
CA ILE A 237 -7.40 -17.62 -12.38
C ILE A 237 -8.82 -18.02 -12.77
N ALA A 238 -9.00 -18.64 -13.94
CA ALA A 238 -10.32 -19.00 -14.46
C ALA A 238 -10.30 -20.30 -15.27
N ASP A 239 -11.38 -21.07 -15.20
CA ASP A 239 -11.64 -22.23 -16.07
C ASP A 239 -12.79 -21.95 -17.06
N GLU A 240 -13.17 -22.95 -17.85
CA GLU A 240 -14.21 -22.83 -18.89
C GLU A 240 -15.59 -22.43 -18.36
N SER A 241 -15.84 -22.53 -17.04
CA SER A 241 -17.11 -22.14 -16.40
C SER A 241 -17.27 -20.64 -16.23
N ALA A 242 -16.16 -19.89 -16.35
CA ALA A 242 -16.15 -18.44 -16.17
C ALA A 242 -16.75 -17.71 -17.39
N ASN A 243 -17.27 -16.51 -17.13
CA ASN A 243 -17.86 -15.69 -18.18
C ASN A 243 -16.79 -14.78 -18.82
N PRO A 244 -16.47 -14.95 -20.12
CA PRO A 244 -15.43 -14.15 -20.78
C PRO A 244 -15.73 -12.65 -20.80
N VAL A 245 -17.01 -12.25 -20.75
CA VAL A 245 -17.39 -10.81 -20.71
C VAL A 245 -17.00 -10.20 -19.37
N HIS A 246 -17.19 -10.91 -18.27
CA HIS A 246 -16.79 -10.45 -16.94
C HIS A 246 -15.27 -10.36 -16.84
N LEU A 247 -14.57 -11.45 -17.21
CA LEU A 247 -13.11 -11.51 -17.17
C LEU A 247 -12.45 -10.39 -17.98
N ALA A 248 -12.98 -10.08 -19.15
CA ALA A 248 -12.49 -8.99 -19.97
C ALA A 248 -12.69 -7.63 -19.30
N ALA A 249 -13.83 -7.40 -18.65
CA ALA A 249 -14.11 -6.19 -17.92
C ALA A 249 -13.18 -6.02 -16.72
N ASP A 250 -12.93 -7.11 -15.95
CA ASP A 250 -12.05 -7.12 -14.80
C ASP A 250 -10.57 -6.86 -15.20
N LEU A 251 -10.10 -7.48 -16.29
CA LEU A 251 -8.77 -7.19 -16.83
C LEU A 251 -8.61 -5.74 -17.30
N LEU A 252 -9.65 -5.14 -17.87
CA LEU A 252 -9.64 -3.78 -18.37
C LEU A 252 -9.77 -2.73 -17.26
N SER A 253 -10.39 -3.06 -16.12
CA SER A 253 -10.48 -2.16 -14.98
C SER A 253 -9.09 -1.75 -14.48
N GLN A 254 -8.13 -2.68 -14.49
CA GLN A 254 -6.74 -2.37 -14.13
C GLN A 254 -5.95 -1.72 -15.27
N ALA A 255 -6.17 -2.17 -16.51
CA ALA A 255 -5.44 -1.64 -17.65
C ALA A 255 -5.68 -0.13 -17.88
N GLU A 256 -6.82 0.41 -17.47
CA GLU A 256 -7.14 1.83 -17.64
C GLU A 256 -6.44 2.76 -16.64
N HIS A 257 -5.77 2.24 -15.60
CA HIS A 257 -5.09 3.04 -14.59
C HIS A 257 -3.80 3.69 -15.12
N ASP A 258 -2.93 2.91 -15.77
CA ASP A 258 -1.60 3.36 -16.24
C ASP A 258 -1.20 2.57 -17.51
N PRO A 259 -0.51 3.17 -18.50
CA PRO A 259 0.00 2.43 -19.66
C PRO A 259 0.95 1.27 -19.32
N ARG A 260 1.50 1.22 -18.11
CA ARG A 260 2.36 0.16 -17.61
C ARG A 260 1.62 -0.86 -16.74
N ALA A 261 0.31 -0.68 -16.52
CA ALA A 261 -0.51 -1.63 -15.77
C ALA A 261 -0.43 -3.05 -16.39
N ARG A 262 -0.68 -4.07 -15.58
CA ARG A 262 -0.60 -5.47 -15.97
C ARG A 262 -1.92 -6.17 -15.72
N ALA A 263 -2.45 -6.80 -16.76
CA ALA A 263 -3.64 -7.64 -16.70
C ALA A 263 -3.27 -9.07 -17.14
N ILE A 264 -3.18 -9.99 -16.18
CA ILE A 264 -2.67 -11.32 -16.40
C ILE A 264 -3.79 -12.33 -16.10
N MET A 265 -4.08 -13.23 -17.04
CA MET A 265 -5.00 -14.34 -16.82
C MET A 265 -4.28 -15.67 -16.97
N VAL A 266 -4.58 -16.62 -16.08
CA VAL A 266 -4.11 -18.00 -16.17
C VAL A 266 -5.34 -18.92 -16.22
N THR A 267 -5.38 -19.81 -17.20
CA THR A 267 -6.52 -20.71 -17.43
C THR A 267 -6.05 -22.08 -17.91
N ASN A 268 -6.87 -23.11 -17.71
CA ASN A 268 -6.67 -24.42 -18.30
C ASN A 268 -7.50 -24.62 -19.57
N SER A 269 -8.15 -23.57 -20.09
CA SER A 269 -9.02 -23.65 -21.28
C SER A 269 -8.52 -22.75 -22.41
N GLU A 270 -7.98 -23.34 -23.49
CA GLU A 270 -7.60 -22.58 -24.70
C GLU A 270 -8.79 -21.84 -25.30
N LYS A 271 -9.98 -22.45 -25.25
CA LYS A 271 -11.20 -21.83 -25.73
C LYS A 271 -11.53 -20.57 -24.96
N LEU A 272 -11.45 -20.62 -23.62
CA LEU A 272 -11.70 -19.45 -22.78
C LEU A 272 -10.65 -18.36 -23.06
N ALA A 273 -9.37 -18.72 -23.18
CA ALA A 273 -8.29 -17.80 -23.49
C ALA A 273 -8.57 -16.98 -24.76
N GLN A 274 -9.02 -17.64 -25.82
CA GLN A 274 -9.38 -16.95 -27.07
C GLN A 274 -10.61 -16.07 -26.90
N LEU A 275 -11.67 -16.56 -26.27
CA LEU A 275 -12.89 -15.78 -26.05
C LEU A 275 -12.64 -14.53 -25.22
N VAL A 276 -11.80 -14.62 -24.18
CA VAL A 276 -11.42 -13.45 -23.35
C VAL A 276 -10.57 -12.50 -24.15
N SER A 277 -9.61 -12.97 -24.94
CA SER A 277 -8.78 -12.10 -25.78
C SER A 277 -9.60 -11.29 -26.78
N ASP A 278 -10.58 -11.94 -27.43
CA ASP A 278 -11.47 -11.29 -28.38
C ASP A 278 -12.40 -10.28 -27.69
N GLU A 279 -12.89 -10.63 -26.52
CA GLU A 279 -13.78 -9.79 -25.73
C GLU A 279 -13.06 -8.58 -25.14
N VAL A 280 -11.80 -8.72 -24.70
CA VAL A 280 -10.94 -7.61 -24.29
C VAL A 280 -10.80 -6.59 -25.42
N GLU A 281 -10.52 -7.02 -26.67
CA GLU A 281 -10.41 -6.10 -27.79
C GLU A 281 -11.74 -5.40 -28.09
N ARG A 282 -12.86 -6.14 -28.01
CA ARG A 282 -14.20 -5.58 -28.21
C ARG A 282 -14.53 -4.49 -27.18
N GLN A 283 -14.27 -4.74 -25.89
CA GLN A 283 -14.57 -3.78 -24.83
C GLN A 283 -13.57 -2.61 -24.80
N LEU A 284 -12.28 -2.88 -25.00
CA LEU A 284 -11.21 -1.88 -25.03
C LEU A 284 -11.51 -0.73 -26.01
N SER A 285 -12.00 -1.08 -27.21
CA SER A 285 -12.37 -0.10 -28.25
C SER A 285 -13.54 0.83 -27.86
N GLN A 286 -14.24 0.54 -26.77
CA GLN A 286 -15.38 1.32 -26.26
C GLN A 286 -15.04 2.15 -25.03
N LEU A 287 -13.83 1.98 -24.45
CA LEU A 287 -13.45 2.67 -23.24
C LEU A 287 -13.07 4.14 -23.51
N PRO A 288 -13.53 5.09 -22.71
CA PRO A 288 -13.10 6.49 -22.79
C PRO A 288 -11.59 6.67 -22.63
N ARG A 289 -10.94 5.76 -21.89
CA ARG A 289 -9.50 5.76 -21.62
C ARG A 289 -8.72 4.72 -22.44
N GLU A 290 -9.21 4.37 -23.62
CA GLU A 290 -8.55 3.40 -24.54
C GLU A 290 -7.06 3.72 -24.75
N SER A 291 -6.73 5.01 -24.94
CA SER A 291 -5.35 5.44 -25.17
C SER A 291 -4.37 5.11 -24.02
N ILE A 292 -4.89 4.88 -22.80
CA ILE A 292 -4.13 4.45 -21.63
C ILE A 292 -4.15 2.93 -21.52
N ALA A 293 -5.32 2.32 -21.66
CA ALA A 293 -5.49 0.88 -21.47
C ALA A 293 -4.85 0.05 -22.59
N ARG A 294 -4.85 0.53 -23.84
CA ARG A 294 -4.31 -0.21 -24.99
C ARG A 294 -2.82 -0.56 -24.84
N PRO A 295 -1.91 0.38 -24.52
CA PRO A 295 -0.51 0.05 -24.25
C PRO A 295 -0.32 -0.95 -23.12
N ALA A 296 -1.12 -0.88 -22.06
CA ALA A 296 -1.09 -1.82 -20.94
C ALA A 296 -1.43 -3.25 -21.42
N ILE A 297 -2.50 -3.40 -22.19
CA ILE A 297 -2.95 -4.69 -22.74
C ILE A 297 -1.95 -5.26 -23.77
N GLU A 298 -1.40 -4.43 -24.64
CA GLU A 298 -0.52 -4.90 -25.74
C GLU A 298 0.89 -5.25 -25.27
N ASN A 299 1.44 -4.47 -24.33
CA ASN A 299 2.85 -4.56 -23.95
C ASN A 299 3.09 -5.34 -22.65
N ASN A 300 2.18 -5.26 -21.68
CA ASN A 300 2.42 -5.75 -20.33
C ASN A 300 1.49 -6.88 -19.89
N SER A 301 0.47 -7.20 -20.69
CA SER A 301 -0.59 -8.13 -20.33
C SER A 301 -0.55 -9.39 -21.19
N TYR A 302 -0.99 -10.51 -20.61
CA TYR A 302 -1.04 -11.79 -21.32
C TYR A 302 -2.04 -12.76 -20.71
N ILE A 303 -2.35 -13.84 -21.46
CA ILE A 303 -3.09 -15.00 -20.99
C ILE A 303 -2.13 -16.21 -21.06
N ALA A 304 -2.00 -16.97 -19.97
CA ALA A 304 -1.26 -18.21 -19.95
C ALA A 304 -2.24 -19.40 -19.90
N VAL A 305 -2.01 -20.40 -20.75
CA VAL A 305 -2.77 -21.64 -20.76
C VAL A 305 -1.92 -22.74 -20.15
N MET A 306 -2.39 -23.31 -19.02
CA MET A 306 -1.70 -24.35 -18.26
C MET A 306 -2.49 -25.65 -18.28
N ASP A 307 -1.84 -26.78 -18.02
CA ASP A 307 -2.46 -28.13 -18.11
C ASP A 307 -3.32 -28.47 -16.88
N SER A 308 -3.01 -27.91 -15.73
CA SER A 308 -3.66 -28.19 -14.44
C SER A 308 -4.00 -26.96 -13.65
N VAL A 309 -4.92 -27.08 -12.68
CA VAL A 309 -5.25 -26.01 -11.72
C VAL A 309 -4.04 -25.72 -10.84
N GLU A 310 -3.28 -26.72 -10.44
CA GLU A 310 -2.06 -26.62 -9.66
C GLU A 310 -1.01 -25.75 -10.37
N ASP A 311 -0.82 -25.95 -11.67
CA ASP A 311 0.08 -25.14 -12.47
C ASP A 311 -0.41 -23.70 -12.60
N MET A 312 -1.74 -23.49 -12.72
CA MET A 312 -2.32 -22.15 -12.74
C MET A 312 -1.98 -21.37 -11.46
N PHE A 313 -2.11 -21.97 -10.28
CA PHE A 313 -1.74 -21.35 -9.01
C PHE A 313 -0.23 -21.18 -8.89
N THR A 314 0.58 -22.12 -9.35
CA THR A 314 2.04 -22.01 -9.35
C THR A 314 2.50 -20.81 -10.17
N VAL A 315 1.95 -20.59 -11.36
CA VAL A 315 2.24 -19.43 -12.19
C VAL A 315 1.77 -18.14 -11.50
N MET A 316 0.56 -18.12 -10.94
CA MET A 316 0.00 -16.93 -10.32
C MET A 316 0.71 -16.55 -9.02
N ASN A 317 1.15 -17.51 -8.22
CA ASN A 317 1.99 -17.27 -7.04
C ASN A 317 3.37 -16.70 -7.41
N GLU A 318 3.93 -17.09 -8.58
CA GLU A 318 5.17 -16.47 -9.09
C GLU A 318 4.92 -15.04 -9.57
N VAL A 319 3.76 -14.74 -10.18
CA VAL A 319 3.35 -13.36 -10.52
C VAL A 319 3.23 -12.52 -9.27
N ALA A 320 2.65 -13.06 -8.20
CA ALA A 320 2.35 -12.38 -6.94
C ALA A 320 1.62 -11.05 -7.17
N PRO A 321 0.42 -11.07 -7.79
CA PRO A 321 -0.27 -9.88 -8.25
C PRO A 321 -0.79 -9.02 -7.10
N GLU A 322 -1.01 -7.74 -7.39
CA GLU A 322 -1.70 -6.81 -6.50
C GLU A 322 -3.12 -7.30 -6.18
N HIS A 323 -3.90 -7.57 -7.21
CA HIS A 323 -5.26 -8.10 -7.12
C HIS A 323 -5.29 -9.51 -7.74
N LEU A 324 -5.83 -10.49 -7.02
CA LEU A 324 -6.03 -11.85 -7.52
C LEU A 324 -7.51 -12.19 -7.55
N GLU A 325 -8.06 -12.48 -8.71
CA GLU A 325 -9.40 -13.05 -8.84
C GLU A 325 -9.34 -14.57 -9.08
N ILE A 326 -10.15 -15.32 -8.33
CA ILE A 326 -10.32 -16.75 -8.50
C ILE A 326 -11.74 -17.01 -9.03
N GLN A 327 -11.85 -17.19 -10.34
CA GLN A 327 -13.10 -17.37 -11.08
C GLN A 327 -13.33 -18.85 -11.42
N LEU A 328 -13.17 -19.71 -10.40
CA LEU A 328 -13.39 -21.14 -10.44
C LEU A 328 -14.70 -21.50 -9.70
N PRO A 329 -15.30 -22.68 -9.94
CA PRO A 329 -16.33 -23.21 -9.06
C PRO A 329 -15.81 -23.36 -7.62
N ASP A 330 -16.66 -23.06 -6.63
CA ASP A 330 -16.33 -23.16 -5.21
C ASP A 330 -14.97 -22.52 -4.84
N PRO A 331 -14.75 -21.22 -5.16
CA PRO A 331 -13.43 -20.59 -5.15
C PRO A 331 -12.76 -20.58 -3.78
N MET A 332 -13.55 -20.69 -2.69
CA MET A 332 -13.02 -20.74 -1.31
C MET A 332 -12.17 -21.99 -1.05
N GLU A 333 -12.39 -23.09 -1.78
CA GLU A 333 -11.62 -24.32 -1.64
C GLU A 333 -10.16 -24.16 -2.08
N TYR A 334 -9.90 -23.17 -2.93
CA TYR A 334 -8.57 -22.89 -3.47
C TYR A 334 -7.75 -21.88 -2.65
N MET A 335 -8.30 -21.31 -1.56
CA MET A 335 -7.56 -20.34 -0.75
C MET A 335 -6.25 -20.90 -0.17
N SER A 336 -6.18 -22.20 0.11
CA SER A 336 -4.94 -22.84 0.60
C SER A 336 -3.84 -22.93 -0.45
N MET A 337 -4.13 -22.71 -1.74
CA MET A 337 -3.17 -22.71 -2.84
C MET A 337 -2.62 -21.30 -3.13
N VAL A 338 -3.23 -20.26 -2.55
CA VAL A 338 -2.75 -18.89 -2.68
C VAL A 338 -1.64 -18.64 -1.67
N GLU A 339 -0.45 -18.37 -2.17
CA GLU A 339 0.71 -18.02 -1.36
C GLU A 339 1.04 -16.52 -1.42
N ASN A 340 0.87 -15.93 -2.59
CA ASN A 340 1.33 -14.57 -2.87
C ASN A 340 0.27 -13.78 -3.66
N ALA A 341 -0.44 -12.89 -2.99
CA ALA A 341 -1.33 -11.89 -3.59
C ALA A 341 -1.52 -10.71 -2.63
N GLY A 342 -1.77 -9.53 -3.15
CA GLY A 342 -2.12 -8.37 -2.33
C GLY A 342 -3.54 -8.52 -1.76
N SER A 343 -4.54 -8.74 -2.62
CA SER A 343 -5.93 -9.01 -2.23
C SER A 343 -6.51 -10.13 -3.09
N VAL A 344 -7.43 -10.94 -2.54
CA VAL A 344 -8.04 -12.08 -3.24
C VAL A 344 -9.55 -11.91 -3.33
N PHE A 345 -10.08 -12.04 -4.54
CA PHE A 345 -11.50 -11.92 -4.88
C PHE A 345 -12.04 -13.28 -5.31
N LEU A 346 -13.10 -13.74 -4.67
CA LEU A 346 -13.58 -15.11 -4.78
C LEU A 346 -14.90 -15.20 -5.55
N GLY A 347 -14.83 -15.70 -6.77
CA GLY A 347 -15.99 -16.00 -7.62
C GLY A 347 -16.54 -14.78 -8.38
N ARG A 348 -17.48 -15.09 -9.26
CA ARG A 348 -18.01 -14.20 -10.32
C ARG A 348 -18.65 -12.87 -9.87
N TYR A 349 -18.92 -12.70 -8.58
CA TYR A 349 -19.53 -11.51 -8.02
C TYR A 349 -18.59 -10.70 -7.12
N ALA A 350 -17.33 -11.10 -7.04
CA ALA A 350 -16.30 -10.42 -6.30
C ALA A 350 -15.23 -9.93 -7.29
N SER A 351 -15.55 -8.90 -8.05
CA SER A 351 -14.61 -8.23 -8.94
C SER A 351 -13.76 -7.22 -8.18
N GLU A 352 -12.59 -6.90 -8.71
CA GLU A 352 -11.59 -6.02 -8.10
C GLU A 352 -12.17 -4.66 -7.64
N PRO A 353 -13.03 -3.93 -8.41
CA PRO A 353 -13.59 -2.67 -7.95
C PRO A 353 -14.40 -2.76 -6.64
N LEU A 354 -14.86 -3.96 -6.26
CA LEU A 354 -15.45 -4.17 -4.95
C LEU A 354 -14.44 -3.86 -3.83
N GLY A 355 -13.21 -4.32 -3.96
CA GLY A 355 -12.10 -4.06 -3.03
C GLY A 355 -11.70 -2.60 -3.00
N ASP A 356 -11.69 -1.95 -4.15
CA ASP A 356 -11.29 -0.56 -4.28
C ASP A 356 -12.22 0.42 -3.53
N TYR A 357 -13.50 0.09 -3.41
CA TYR A 357 -14.48 1.05 -2.91
C TYR A 357 -15.21 0.62 -1.65
N VAL A 358 -15.84 -0.55 -1.65
CA VAL A 358 -16.84 -0.89 -0.59
C VAL A 358 -16.66 -2.26 0.03
N GLY A 359 -15.74 -3.09 -0.44
CA GLY A 359 -15.51 -4.44 0.09
C GLY A 359 -15.04 -4.48 1.54
N GLY A 360 -14.41 -3.40 1.99
CA GLY A 360 -13.90 -3.25 3.36
C GLY A 360 -12.42 -3.60 3.49
N THR A 361 -11.88 -4.46 2.63
CA THR A 361 -10.44 -4.74 2.51
C THR A 361 -9.70 -3.51 2.00
N ASN A 362 -8.40 -3.41 2.28
CA ASN A 362 -7.61 -2.26 1.83
C ASN A 362 -7.20 -2.39 0.38
N HIS A 363 -7.23 -1.28 -0.36
CA HIS A 363 -6.76 -1.20 -1.73
C HIS A 363 -5.32 -0.68 -1.88
N VAL A 364 -4.66 -0.31 -0.77
CA VAL A 364 -3.22 0.00 -0.79
C VAL A 364 -2.47 -1.32 -0.65
N LEU A 365 -2.09 -1.87 -1.77
CA LEU A 365 -1.65 -3.24 -1.94
C LEU A 365 -0.21 -3.32 -2.45
N PRO A 366 0.53 -4.39 -2.11
CA PRO A 366 1.85 -4.65 -2.69
C PRO A 366 1.74 -4.94 -4.18
N THR A 367 2.60 -4.30 -4.98
CA THR A 367 2.66 -4.42 -6.44
C THR A 367 3.99 -4.99 -6.90
N SER A 368 4.11 -5.32 -8.18
CA SER A 368 5.39 -5.72 -8.81
C SER A 368 6.05 -6.92 -8.13
N GLY A 369 5.22 -7.89 -7.71
CA GLY A 369 5.67 -9.13 -7.07
C GLY A 369 6.07 -8.98 -5.60
N THR A 370 5.89 -7.81 -5.00
CA THR A 370 6.24 -7.58 -3.58
C THR A 370 5.27 -8.25 -2.61
N ALA A 371 4.12 -8.76 -3.09
CA ALA A 371 3.21 -9.59 -2.30
C ALA A 371 3.88 -10.89 -1.76
N LYS A 372 5.06 -11.24 -2.26
CA LYS A 372 5.91 -12.31 -1.72
C LYS A 372 6.46 -12.03 -0.32
N PHE A 373 6.49 -10.75 0.11
CA PHE A 373 7.05 -10.33 1.40
C PHE A 373 6.38 -9.11 2.02
N SER A 374 5.41 -8.51 1.35
CA SER A 374 4.63 -7.37 1.83
C SER A 374 3.15 -7.72 1.92
N SER A 375 2.44 -7.05 2.82
CA SER A 375 1.00 -7.20 3.02
C SER A 375 0.24 -5.96 2.55
N PRO A 376 -1.09 -6.04 2.39
CA PRO A 376 -1.95 -4.86 2.30
C PRO A 376 -1.74 -3.92 3.47
N LEU A 377 -2.02 -2.63 3.26
CA LEU A 377 -2.02 -1.67 4.36
C LEU A 377 -3.11 -2.04 5.39
N GLY A 378 -2.73 -2.12 6.66
CA GLY A 378 -3.63 -2.48 7.74
C GLY A 378 -3.35 -1.71 9.02
N VAL A 379 -4.11 -2.01 10.08
CA VAL A 379 -3.92 -1.39 11.40
C VAL A 379 -2.51 -1.66 11.95
N TYR A 380 -1.95 -2.81 11.65
CA TYR A 380 -0.60 -3.23 12.06
C TYR A 380 0.52 -2.33 11.50
N ASP A 381 0.27 -1.58 10.41
CA ASP A 381 1.22 -0.63 9.83
C ASP A 381 1.36 0.66 10.65
N PHE A 382 0.39 0.94 11.51
CA PHE A 382 0.29 2.16 12.29
C PHE A 382 0.61 1.98 13.77
N VAL A 383 1.11 0.80 14.13
CA VAL A 383 1.52 0.47 15.49
C VAL A 383 2.97 -0.01 15.53
N LYS A 384 3.59 0.12 16.70
CA LYS A 384 4.90 -0.46 16.97
C LYS A 384 4.83 -1.29 18.24
N ARG A 385 5.70 -2.30 18.34
CA ARG A 385 5.77 -3.24 19.47
C ARG A 385 7.02 -2.95 20.27
N ILE A 386 6.86 -2.84 21.58
CA ILE A 386 7.94 -2.61 22.53
C ILE A 386 8.00 -3.80 23.46
N SER A 387 9.12 -4.55 23.43
CA SER A 387 9.35 -5.63 24.37
C SER A 387 9.81 -5.07 25.71
N PHE A 388 9.33 -5.66 26.79
CA PHE A 388 9.78 -5.36 28.15
C PHE A 388 10.08 -6.62 28.92
N THR A 389 11.03 -6.52 29.86
CA THR A 389 11.41 -7.61 30.74
C THR A 389 11.76 -7.10 32.13
N GLN A 390 11.34 -7.86 33.16
CA GLN A 390 11.67 -7.64 34.54
C GLN A 390 12.10 -8.96 35.16
N PHE A 391 13.20 -8.93 35.92
CA PHE A 391 13.70 -10.09 36.70
C PHE A 391 13.79 -9.73 38.16
N SER A 392 13.43 -10.68 39.04
CA SER A 392 13.78 -10.56 40.44
C SER A 392 15.30 -10.72 40.60
N ARG A 393 15.83 -10.29 41.77
CA ARG A 393 17.25 -10.43 42.10
C ARG A 393 17.69 -11.89 42.04
N GLU A 394 16.88 -12.77 42.60
CA GLU A 394 17.14 -14.22 42.68
C GLU A 394 17.21 -14.84 41.30
N ARG A 395 16.26 -14.51 40.42
CA ARG A 395 16.25 -14.99 39.01
C ARG A 395 17.43 -14.47 38.20
N LEU A 396 17.80 -13.21 38.39
CA LEU A 396 19.00 -12.68 37.71
C LEU A 396 20.25 -13.41 38.22
N GLN A 397 20.33 -13.73 39.51
CA GLN A 397 21.49 -14.46 40.07
C GLN A 397 21.63 -15.87 39.51
N GLU A 398 20.51 -16.57 39.29
CA GLU A 398 20.51 -17.91 38.68
C GLU A 398 21.12 -17.91 37.25
N VAL A 399 20.85 -16.89 36.45
CA VAL A 399 21.32 -16.78 35.03
C VAL A 399 22.57 -15.92 34.88
N ALA A 400 23.08 -15.31 35.95
CA ALA A 400 24.19 -14.36 35.88
C ALA A 400 25.45 -14.96 35.23
N LYS A 401 25.77 -16.22 35.58
CA LYS A 401 26.93 -16.92 35.01
C LYS A 401 26.78 -17.15 33.52
N ASP A 402 25.60 -17.52 33.06
CA ASP A 402 25.34 -17.77 31.64
C ASP A 402 25.49 -16.47 30.84
N ILE A 403 24.92 -15.37 31.34
CA ILE A 403 25.05 -14.05 30.71
C ILE A 403 26.50 -13.60 30.62
N THR A 404 27.24 -13.72 31.76
CA THR A 404 28.66 -13.29 31.79
C THR A 404 29.56 -14.14 30.90
N THR A 405 29.26 -15.46 30.81
CA THR A 405 29.98 -16.38 29.92
C THR A 405 29.75 -16.01 28.47
N LEU A 406 28.52 -15.78 28.05
CA LEU A 406 28.19 -15.37 26.68
C LEU A 406 28.85 -14.03 26.36
N ALA A 407 28.68 -13.04 27.23
CA ALA A 407 29.25 -11.69 26.99
C ALA A 407 30.79 -11.75 26.85
N ARG A 408 31.50 -12.52 27.64
CA ARG A 408 32.95 -12.68 27.53
C ARG A 408 33.36 -13.48 26.28
N THR A 409 32.58 -14.47 25.89
CA THR A 409 32.81 -15.19 24.63
C THR A 409 32.73 -14.27 23.42
N GLU A 410 31.84 -13.26 23.47
CA GLU A 410 31.71 -12.20 22.46
C GLU A 410 32.77 -11.06 22.63
N GLY A 411 33.61 -11.10 23.66
CA GLY A 411 34.61 -10.07 23.95
C GLY A 411 34.01 -8.81 24.62
N LEU A 412 32.79 -8.90 25.16
CA LEU A 412 32.03 -7.76 25.72
C LEU A 412 32.11 -7.72 27.27
N GLU A 413 33.30 -7.40 27.81
CA GLU A 413 33.52 -7.38 29.29
C GLU A 413 32.60 -6.42 30.03
N ALA A 414 32.27 -5.27 29.48
CA ALA A 414 31.32 -4.31 30.08
C ALA A 414 29.92 -4.92 30.28
N HIS A 415 29.46 -5.79 29.38
CA HIS A 415 28.19 -6.51 29.50
C HIS A 415 28.25 -7.49 30.65
N ALA A 416 29.36 -8.24 30.82
CA ALA A 416 29.55 -9.13 31.97
C ALA A 416 29.57 -8.34 33.28
N ARG A 417 30.33 -7.25 33.36
CA ARG A 417 30.40 -6.37 34.54
C ARG A 417 29.05 -5.76 34.88
N ALA A 418 28.24 -5.41 33.92
CA ALA A 418 26.89 -4.88 34.14
C ALA A 418 25.99 -5.84 34.93
N ILE A 419 26.21 -7.15 34.83
CA ILE A 419 25.51 -8.15 35.63
C ILE A 419 26.16 -8.32 37.01
N GLU A 420 27.50 -8.46 37.07
CA GLU A 420 28.23 -8.76 38.29
C GLU A 420 28.08 -7.69 39.35
N VAL A 421 28.15 -6.39 38.99
CA VAL A 421 28.02 -5.27 39.93
C VAL A 421 26.66 -5.20 40.63
N ARG A 422 25.61 -5.85 40.10
CA ARG A 422 24.30 -5.93 40.74
C ARG A 422 24.30 -6.80 41.99
N PHE A 423 25.36 -7.61 42.21
CA PHE A 423 25.52 -8.52 43.31
C PHE A 423 26.70 -8.12 44.22
N GLU A 424 27.48 -7.11 43.84
CA GLU A 424 28.52 -6.51 44.71
C GLU A 424 27.85 -5.71 45.85
N LYS A 425 28.50 -5.70 47.03
CA LYS A 425 28.00 -4.98 48.22
C LYS A 425 28.36 -3.48 48.14
#